data_593fa2c7fa6287758acd19ebc2a0dfe6
#
_entry.id   593fa2c7fa6287758acd19ebc2a0dfe6
#
_cell.length_a   1.000
_cell.length_b   1.000
_cell.length_c   1.000
_cell.angle_alpha   90.00
_cell.angle_beta   90.00
_cell.angle_gamma   90.00
#
_symmetry.space_group_name_H-M   'P 1'
#
loop_
_entity.id
_entity.type
_entity.pdbx_description
1 polymer ?
#
loop_
_entity_poly.entity_id
_entity_poly.type
_entity_poly.pdbx_seq_one_letter_code
_entity_poly.pdbx_strand_id
1 'polypeptide(L)'
;MITAGLRRAIGADDPQLRPGPAPGSYTTSLPFRLGPDPRTAAEALAARLREQLWIAKAEVTGPGFVTVTVTHAALARLAIRIPHAGLACAESDALAGRTIDPARSAPVDSWPRARAALAAELTVRLAAAAGAVIDPERAQVPAPPPPSRGPVAEAVAYAGPDAVRYALARMPPGGRAPEAAVIARHVLANPAYAVRYAHAAAAAVLRWAAALGTRPAGFTPRLLAEPGELALLDALSWLPERVAVAARRGRPDEFAGYLAELAARTIDTMSTSSFRKIPDISSERLWLADAARTGLAAGLGLLGIDAPARL
;
A
#
# COMPACT_ATOMS: atom_id res chain seq x y z
N MET A 1 -4.07 11.55 -2.36
CA MET A 1 -2.79 11.69 -1.67
C MET A 1 -1.71 12.10 -2.68
N ILE A 2 -0.39 11.96 -2.41
CA ILE A 2 0.68 12.49 -3.31
C ILE A 2 0.56 11.93 -4.72
N THR A 3 0.51 10.61 -4.90
CA THR A 3 0.40 9.97 -6.22
C THR A 3 -0.85 10.41 -7.00
N ALA A 4 -1.99 10.56 -6.33
CA ALA A 4 -3.20 11.11 -6.95
C ALA A 4 -3.04 12.61 -7.31
N GLY A 5 -2.32 13.38 -6.48
CA GLY A 5 -1.95 14.78 -6.80
C GLY A 5 -1.04 14.86 -8.02
N LEU A 6 -0.04 13.99 -8.10
CA LEU A 6 0.85 13.89 -9.26
C LEU A 6 0.07 13.50 -10.53
N ARG A 7 -0.83 12.51 -10.45
CA ARG A 7 -1.68 12.13 -11.59
C ARG A 7 -2.45 13.32 -12.14
N ARG A 8 -3.12 14.09 -11.27
CA ARG A 8 -3.86 15.28 -11.67
C ARG A 8 -2.95 16.37 -12.25
N ALA A 9 -1.79 16.63 -11.62
CA ALA A 9 -0.83 17.62 -12.10
C ALA A 9 -0.20 17.22 -13.44
N ILE A 10 0.04 15.93 -13.65
CA ILE A 10 0.51 15.37 -14.92
C ILE A 10 -0.60 15.37 -15.97
N GLY A 11 -1.87 15.28 -15.58
CA GLY A 11 -3.01 15.28 -16.50
C GLY A 11 -3.12 14.00 -17.32
N ALA A 12 -2.78 12.85 -16.73
CA ALA A 12 -2.85 11.55 -17.41
C ALA A 12 -3.45 10.49 -16.48
N ASP A 13 -4.30 9.63 -17.03
CA ASP A 13 -4.92 8.52 -16.29
C ASP A 13 -3.89 7.52 -15.77
N ASP A 14 -2.86 7.26 -16.55
CA ASP A 14 -1.72 6.43 -16.17
C ASP A 14 -0.41 7.19 -16.34
N PRO A 15 0.04 7.91 -15.30
CA PRO A 15 1.28 8.70 -15.36
C PRO A 15 2.54 7.84 -15.31
N GLN A 16 2.42 6.52 -15.22
CA GLN A 16 3.54 5.56 -15.16
C GLN A 16 4.58 5.91 -14.08
N LEU A 17 4.08 6.24 -12.89
CA LEU A 17 4.94 6.60 -11.77
C LEU A 17 5.77 5.42 -11.29
N ARG A 18 7.03 5.70 -10.97
CA ARG A 18 7.97 4.80 -10.32
C ARG A 18 8.65 5.53 -9.16
N PRO A 19 9.11 4.80 -8.13
CA PRO A 19 9.95 5.39 -7.10
C PRO A 19 11.18 6.06 -7.72
N GLY A 20 11.48 7.27 -7.25
CA GLY A 20 12.69 7.97 -7.59
C GLY A 20 13.86 7.58 -6.67
N PRO A 21 14.98 8.29 -6.77
CA PRO A 21 16.22 7.93 -6.06
C PRO A 21 16.19 8.22 -4.55
N ALA A 22 15.25 9.01 -4.06
CA ALA A 22 15.16 9.42 -2.66
C ALA A 22 13.71 9.42 -2.17
N PRO A 23 13.45 9.34 -0.84
CA PRO A 23 12.11 9.49 -0.30
C PRO A 23 11.43 10.78 -0.78
N GLY A 24 10.17 10.67 -1.17
CA GLY A 24 9.40 11.78 -1.74
C GLY A 24 9.77 12.14 -3.18
N SER A 25 10.53 11.29 -3.87
CA SER A 25 10.81 11.46 -5.30
C SER A 25 10.08 10.42 -6.15
N TYR A 26 9.61 10.84 -7.32
CA TYR A 26 8.77 10.07 -8.23
C TYR A 26 9.26 10.28 -9.64
N THR A 27 9.43 9.21 -10.41
CA THR A 27 9.84 9.29 -11.81
C THR A 27 8.70 8.85 -12.71
N THR A 28 8.46 9.58 -13.80
CA THR A 28 7.51 9.21 -14.84
C THR A 28 8.19 9.01 -16.19
N SER A 29 7.76 7.97 -16.91
CA SER A 29 8.14 7.72 -18.31
C SER A 29 7.06 8.17 -19.31
N LEU A 30 6.03 8.87 -18.84
CA LEU A 30 4.93 9.34 -19.68
C LEU A 30 5.39 10.11 -20.94
N PRO A 31 6.42 10.98 -20.91
CA PRO A 31 6.87 11.72 -22.09
C PRO A 31 7.17 10.84 -23.30
N PHE A 32 7.63 9.60 -23.11
CA PHE A 32 7.86 8.65 -24.21
C PHE A 32 6.57 8.22 -24.97
N ARG A 33 5.40 8.55 -24.42
CA ARG A 33 4.09 8.21 -24.99
C ARG A 33 3.36 9.44 -25.55
N LEU A 34 3.90 10.64 -25.31
CA LEU A 34 3.23 11.90 -25.68
C LEU A 34 3.60 12.41 -27.08
N GLY A 35 4.62 11.84 -27.72
CA GLY A 35 5.04 12.30 -29.05
C GLY A 35 6.40 11.74 -29.48
N PRO A 36 6.87 12.15 -30.68
CA PRO A 36 8.11 11.66 -31.24
C PRO A 36 9.37 12.21 -30.54
N ASP A 37 9.26 13.35 -29.85
CA ASP A 37 10.34 13.95 -29.07
C ASP A 37 10.04 13.89 -27.57
N PRO A 38 10.46 12.81 -26.87
CA PRO A 38 10.24 12.65 -25.45
C PRO A 38 10.92 13.72 -24.61
N ARG A 39 12.03 14.29 -25.06
CA ARG A 39 12.77 15.29 -24.29
C ARG A 39 12.01 16.61 -24.23
N THR A 40 11.55 17.12 -25.36
CA THR A 40 10.71 18.34 -25.41
C THR A 40 9.43 18.15 -24.61
N ALA A 41 8.76 16.99 -24.70
CA ALA A 41 7.59 16.66 -23.88
C ALA A 41 7.91 16.63 -22.38
N ALA A 42 9.08 16.11 -22.00
CA ALA A 42 9.53 16.06 -20.60
C ALA A 42 9.83 17.46 -20.06
N GLU A 43 10.46 18.32 -20.85
CA GLU A 43 10.75 19.71 -20.46
C GLU A 43 9.46 20.52 -20.21
N ALA A 44 8.48 20.40 -21.11
CA ALA A 44 7.17 21.04 -20.96
C ALA A 44 6.44 20.52 -19.71
N LEU A 45 6.45 19.19 -19.48
CA LEU A 45 5.85 18.59 -18.29
C LEU A 45 6.55 19.06 -17.00
N ALA A 46 7.88 19.05 -16.97
CA ALA A 46 8.66 19.49 -15.82
C ALA A 46 8.42 20.97 -15.50
N ALA A 47 8.31 21.85 -16.52
CA ALA A 47 7.97 23.26 -16.34
C ALA A 47 6.62 23.43 -15.64
N ARG A 48 5.58 22.77 -16.14
CA ARG A 48 4.23 22.79 -15.54
C ARG A 48 4.21 22.25 -14.12
N LEU A 49 4.98 21.19 -13.83
CA LEU A 49 5.03 20.61 -12.49
C LEU A 49 5.72 21.54 -11.47
N ARG A 50 6.70 22.35 -11.88
CA ARG A 50 7.36 23.33 -11.00
C ARG A 50 6.43 24.45 -10.52
N GLU A 51 5.31 24.69 -11.18
CA GLU A 51 4.30 25.66 -10.76
C GLU A 51 3.54 25.21 -9.50
N GLN A 52 3.61 23.94 -9.16
CA GLN A 52 2.91 23.39 -8.00
C GLN A 52 3.68 23.65 -6.71
N LEU A 53 3.10 24.40 -5.76
CA LEU A 53 3.73 24.79 -4.49
C LEU A 53 4.20 23.62 -3.61
N TRP A 54 3.64 22.43 -3.81
CA TRP A 54 4.00 21.23 -3.06
C TRP A 54 5.08 20.39 -3.75
N ILE A 55 5.53 20.80 -4.92
CA ILE A 55 6.66 20.21 -5.65
C ILE A 55 7.89 21.06 -5.38
N ALA A 56 8.93 20.44 -4.82
CA ALA A 56 10.21 21.11 -4.58
C ALA A 56 11.07 21.19 -5.84
N LYS A 57 10.99 20.14 -6.69
CA LYS A 57 11.85 19.99 -7.86
C LYS A 57 11.16 19.12 -8.91
N ALA A 58 11.29 19.50 -10.18
CA ALA A 58 10.94 18.66 -11.31
C ALA A 58 12.03 18.81 -12.40
N GLU A 59 12.67 17.70 -12.73
CA GLU A 59 13.83 17.66 -13.62
C GLU A 59 13.68 16.60 -14.70
N VAL A 60 14.17 16.92 -15.88
CA VAL A 60 14.33 15.94 -16.97
C VAL A 60 15.60 15.15 -16.71
N THR A 61 15.47 13.84 -16.70
CA THR A 61 16.58 12.90 -16.50
C THR A 61 16.68 11.94 -17.68
N GLY A 62 17.91 11.70 -18.14
CA GLY A 62 18.14 10.85 -19.30
C GLY A 62 17.43 11.36 -20.58
N PRO A 63 16.95 10.44 -21.45
CA PRO A 63 16.41 10.78 -22.76
C PRO A 63 14.97 11.34 -22.75
N GLY A 64 14.32 11.47 -21.56
CA GLY A 64 12.93 11.96 -21.50
C GLY A 64 12.14 11.50 -20.27
N PHE A 65 12.80 11.05 -19.22
CA PHE A 65 12.14 10.83 -17.93
C PHE A 65 11.98 12.15 -17.19
N VAL A 66 10.92 12.28 -16.39
CA VAL A 66 10.77 13.41 -15.46
C VAL A 66 10.81 12.88 -14.04
N THR A 67 11.78 13.36 -13.26
CA THR A 67 11.88 13.08 -11.82
C THR A 67 11.33 14.26 -11.05
N VAL A 68 10.34 14.00 -10.20
CA VAL A 68 9.63 14.99 -9.39
C VAL A 68 9.96 14.71 -7.93
N THR A 69 10.41 15.73 -7.21
CA THR A 69 10.61 15.67 -5.76
C THR A 69 9.59 16.58 -5.08
N VAL A 70 8.79 16.04 -4.19
CA VAL A 70 7.82 16.83 -3.42
C VAL A 70 8.51 17.55 -2.26
N THR A 71 7.90 18.64 -1.77
CA THR A 71 8.43 19.31 -0.58
C THR A 71 8.36 18.37 0.63
N HIS A 72 9.32 18.54 1.55
CA HIS A 72 9.31 17.81 2.83
C HIS A 72 7.97 17.98 3.56
N ALA A 73 7.42 19.20 3.57
CA ALA A 73 6.14 19.46 4.21
C ALA A 73 4.97 18.72 3.55
N ALA A 74 4.99 18.52 2.22
CA ALA A 74 3.96 17.75 1.52
C ALA A 74 4.04 16.26 1.87
N LEU A 75 5.26 15.71 1.95
CA LEU A 75 5.48 14.32 2.35
C LEU A 75 5.08 14.11 3.82
N ALA A 76 5.57 14.94 4.74
CA ALA A 76 5.30 14.83 6.17
C ALA A 76 3.80 14.94 6.50
N ARG A 77 3.05 15.77 5.77
CA ARG A 77 1.58 15.91 5.95
C ARG A 77 0.80 14.61 5.71
N LEU A 78 1.39 13.60 5.11
CA LEU A 78 0.76 12.28 5.02
C LEU A 78 0.49 11.68 6.41
N ALA A 79 1.34 11.99 7.39
CA ALA A 79 1.17 11.53 8.77
C ALA A 79 -0.20 11.94 9.37
N ILE A 80 -0.73 13.09 8.98
CA ILE A 80 -2.07 13.53 9.41
C ILE A 80 -3.15 13.09 8.41
N ARG A 81 -2.89 13.19 7.11
CA ARG A 81 -3.90 12.95 6.09
C ARG A 81 -4.40 11.51 6.05
N ILE A 82 -3.50 10.56 6.30
CA ILE A 82 -3.85 9.13 6.29
C ILE A 82 -4.82 8.78 7.43
N PRO A 83 -4.55 9.12 8.71
CA PRO A 83 -5.50 8.89 9.79
C PRO A 83 -6.85 9.56 9.57
N HIS A 84 -6.88 10.79 9.06
CA HIS A 84 -8.14 11.49 8.77
C HIS A 84 -8.93 10.85 7.63
N ALA A 85 -8.26 10.29 6.63
CA ALA A 85 -8.93 9.55 5.56
C ALA A 85 -9.42 8.16 6.02
N GLY A 86 -8.89 7.64 7.12
CA GLY A 86 -9.20 6.30 7.59
C GLY A 86 -8.87 5.24 6.53
N LEU A 87 -9.71 4.23 6.39
CA LEU A 87 -9.50 3.15 5.42
C LEU A 87 -9.54 3.61 3.95
N ALA A 88 -10.23 4.72 3.66
CA ALA A 88 -10.24 5.34 2.33
C ALA A 88 -8.85 5.88 1.90
N CYS A 89 -7.86 5.86 2.78
CA CYS A 89 -6.48 6.25 2.43
C CYS A 89 -5.87 5.39 1.31
N ALA A 90 -6.37 4.18 1.09
CA ALA A 90 -5.94 3.29 0.00
C ALA A 90 -6.73 3.51 -1.31
N GLU A 91 -7.80 4.29 -1.28
CA GLU A 91 -8.69 4.51 -2.42
C GLU A 91 -8.14 5.57 -3.39
N SER A 92 -8.55 5.46 -4.64
CA SER A 92 -8.23 6.42 -5.70
C SER A 92 -9.25 6.36 -6.85
N ASP A 93 -9.15 7.31 -7.75
CA ASP A 93 -9.88 7.41 -9.01
C ASP A 93 -9.09 6.89 -10.23
N ALA A 94 -8.02 6.13 -9.99
CA ALA A 94 -7.05 5.73 -11.02
C ALA A 94 -7.64 4.82 -12.10
N LEU A 95 -8.73 4.13 -11.81
CA LEU A 95 -9.47 3.26 -12.74
C LEU A 95 -10.91 3.76 -12.99
N ALA A 96 -11.20 5.03 -12.69
CA ALA A 96 -12.50 5.63 -12.99
C ALA A 96 -12.83 5.45 -14.48
N GLY A 97 -14.10 5.12 -14.75
CA GLY A 97 -14.58 4.84 -16.12
C GLY A 97 -14.18 3.47 -16.70
N ARG A 98 -13.45 2.64 -15.95
CA ARG A 98 -13.18 1.25 -16.34
C ARG A 98 -14.20 0.32 -15.70
N THR A 99 -14.75 -0.61 -16.49
CA THR A 99 -15.59 -1.71 -15.99
C THR A 99 -14.73 -2.95 -15.84
N ILE A 100 -14.84 -3.64 -14.71
CA ILE A 100 -14.16 -4.88 -14.41
C ILE A 100 -15.19 -5.99 -14.25
N ASP A 101 -15.02 -7.05 -15.01
CA ASP A 101 -15.81 -8.28 -14.87
C ASP A 101 -15.24 -9.12 -13.72
N PRO A 102 -16.03 -9.48 -12.71
CA PRO A 102 -15.59 -10.42 -11.70
C PRO A 102 -15.35 -11.79 -12.34
N ALA A 103 -14.21 -12.41 -12.05
CA ALA A 103 -13.92 -13.75 -12.54
C ALA A 103 -14.89 -14.76 -11.93
N ARG A 104 -15.25 -15.80 -12.71
CA ARG A 104 -16.13 -16.86 -12.25
C ARG A 104 -15.46 -17.64 -11.11
N SER A 105 -16.25 -17.97 -10.09
CA SER A 105 -15.82 -18.84 -9.00
C SER A 105 -15.48 -20.24 -9.54
N ALA A 106 -14.34 -20.80 -9.10
CA ALA A 106 -13.90 -22.15 -9.40
C ALA A 106 -13.72 -22.94 -8.11
N PRO A 107 -13.81 -24.28 -8.12
CA PRO A 107 -13.53 -25.10 -6.96
C PRO A 107 -12.11 -24.81 -6.40
N VAL A 108 -11.98 -24.71 -5.08
CA VAL A 108 -10.73 -24.34 -4.38
C VAL A 108 -10.07 -25.56 -3.70
N ASP A 109 -10.08 -26.71 -4.39
CA ASP A 109 -9.61 -28.00 -3.89
C ASP A 109 -8.07 -28.17 -3.91
N SER A 110 -7.36 -27.27 -4.54
CA SER A 110 -5.90 -27.29 -4.67
C SER A 110 -5.31 -25.89 -4.57
N TRP A 111 -4.03 -25.80 -4.21
CA TRP A 111 -3.33 -24.52 -4.09
C TRP A 111 -3.40 -23.65 -5.36
N PRO A 112 -3.17 -24.18 -6.59
CA PRO A 112 -3.28 -23.36 -7.79
C PRO A 112 -4.69 -22.80 -8.01
N ARG A 113 -5.73 -23.60 -7.76
CA ARG A 113 -7.14 -23.17 -7.91
C ARG A 113 -7.54 -22.18 -6.81
N ALA A 114 -7.17 -22.44 -5.56
CA ALA A 114 -7.39 -21.52 -4.45
C ALA A 114 -6.70 -20.16 -4.70
N ARG A 115 -5.45 -20.19 -5.18
CA ARG A 115 -4.72 -18.98 -5.58
C ARG A 115 -5.42 -18.24 -6.70
N ALA A 116 -5.85 -18.93 -7.75
CA ALA A 116 -6.53 -18.30 -8.90
C ALA A 116 -7.85 -17.65 -8.48
N ALA A 117 -8.67 -18.34 -7.69
CA ALA A 117 -9.93 -17.83 -7.15
C ALA A 117 -9.71 -16.59 -6.29
N LEU A 118 -8.74 -16.63 -5.36
CA LEU A 118 -8.41 -15.49 -4.51
C LEU A 118 -7.84 -14.33 -5.32
N ALA A 119 -6.99 -14.57 -6.32
CA ALA A 119 -6.44 -13.52 -7.15
C ALA A 119 -7.53 -12.80 -7.95
N ALA A 120 -8.53 -13.52 -8.42
CA ALA A 120 -9.69 -12.94 -9.09
C ALA A 120 -10.51 -12.06 -8.15
N GLU A 121 -10.85 -12.58 -6.96
CA GLU A 121 -11.56 -11.82 -5.91
C GLU A 121 -10.80 -10.53 -5.54
N LEU A 122 -9.51 -10.65 -5.25
CA LEU A 122 -8.69 -9.51 -4.85
C LEU A 122 -8.52 -8.48 -5.98
N THR A 123 -8.41 -8.92 -7.24
CA THR A 123 -8.34 -8.00 -8.38
C THR A 123 -9.58 -7.13 -8.47
N VAL A 124 -10.77 -7.70 -8.28
CA VAL A 124 -12.03 -6.94 -8.26
C VAL A 124 -12.06 -5.97 -7.08
N ARG A 125 -11.68 -6.42 -5.89
CA ARG A 125 -11.66 -5.59 -4.68
C ARG A 125 -10.69 -4.41 -4.80
N LEU A 126 -9.49 -4.67 -5.32
CA LEU A 126 -8.49 -3.62 -5.58
C LEU A 126 -8.94 -2.66 -6.68
N ALA A 127 -9.63 -3.17 -7.71
CA ALA A 127 -10.16 -2.33 -8.80
C ALA A 127 -11.28 -1.41 -8.30
N ALA A 128 -12.18 -1.91 -7.46
CA ALA A 128 -13.21 -1.10 -6.82
C ALA A 128 -12.58 0.03 -5.97
N ALA A 129 -11.58 -0.29 -5.15
CA ALA A 129 -10.84 0.71 -4.37
C ALA A 129 -10.08 1.73 -5.24
N ALA A 130 -9.71 1.35 -6.46
CA ALA A 130 -9.11 2.24 -7.45
C ALA A 130 -10.13 3.01 -8.29
N GLY A 131 -11.44 2.92 -7.99
CA GLY A 131 -12.51 3.67 -8.65
C GLY A 131 -13.10 3.02 -9.89
N ALA A 132 -12.79 1.74 -10.17
CA ALA A 132 -13.41 1.01 -11.26
C ALA A 132 -14.89 0.70 -10.96
N VAL A 133 -15.71 0.66 -11.99
CA VAL A 133 -17.09 0.17 -11.92
C VAL A 133 -17.05 -1.36 -11.97
N ILE A 134 -17.62 -2.00 -10.96
CA ILE A 134 -17.80 -3.46 -10.96
C ILE A 134 -19.17 -3.77 -11.56
N ASP A 135 -19.22 -4.65 -12.55
CA ASP A 135 -20.47 -5.05 -13.17
C ASP A 135 -21.41 -5.66 -12.11
N PRO A 136 -22.54 -5.01 -11.80
CA PRO A 136 -23.43 -5.46 -10.71
C PRO A 136 -24.10 -6.80 -11.00
N GLU A 137 -24.35 -7.14 -12.27
CA GLU A 137 -24.95 -8.42 -12.65
C GLU A 137 -23.99 -9.59 -12.41
N ARG A 138 -22.69 -9.31 -12.45
CA ARG A 138 -21.62 -10.29 -12.24
C ARG A 138 -20.98 -10.20 -10.86
N ALA A 139 -21.18 -9.11 -10.13
CA ALA A 139 -20.66 -8.90 -8.77
C ALA A 139 -21.29 -9.83 -7.73
N GLN A 140 -22.43 -10.43 -8.04
CA GLN A 140 -23.18 -11.35 -7.14
C GLN A 140 -22.65 -12.78 -7.14
N VAL A 141 -21.48 -13.05 -7.73
CA VAL A 141 -20.85 -14.38 -7.59
C VAL A 141 -20.41 -14.52 -6.13
N PRO A 142 -21.06 -15.41 -5.33
CA PRO A 142 -20.66 -15.61 -3.96
C PRO A 142 -19.19 -15.98 -3.88
N ALA A 143 -18.49 -15.44 -2.88
CA ALA A 143 -17.15 -15.95 -2.59
C ALA A 143 -17.24 -17.47 -2.44
N PRO A 144 -16.31 -18.23 -3.06
CA PRO A 144 -16.35 -19.68 -2.92
C PRO A 144 -16.30 -20.03 -1.44
N PRO A 145 -17.12 -20.99 -0.97
CA PRO A 145 -17.08 -21.41 0.41
C PRO A 145 -15.65 -21.85 0.74
N PRO A 146 -15.19 -21.61 1.98
CA PRO A 146 -13.87 -22.07 2.39
C PRO A 146 -13.76 -23.57 2.10
N PRO A 147 -12.58 -24.03 1.64
CA PRO A 147 -12.40 -25.43 1.30
C PRO A 147 -12.65 -26.28 2.53
N SER A 148 -13.57 -27.23 2.42
CA SER A 148 -13.90 -28.16 3.52
C SER A 148 -12.99 -29.38 3.58
N ARG A 149 -12.21 -29.62 2.52
CA ARG A 149 -11.29 -30.77 2.39
C ARG A 149 -10.07 -30.40 1.54
N GLY A 150 -8.99 -31.17 1.68
CA GLY A 150 -7.76 -31.04 0.89
C GLY A 150 -6.70 -30.12 1.52
N PRO A 151 -5.56 -29.95 0.84
CA PRO A 151 -4.35 -29.35 1.43
C PRO A 151 -4.52 -27.89 1.85
N VAL A 152 -5.43 -27.14 1.23
CA VAL A 152 -5.72 -25.77 1.61
C VAL A 152 -6.53 -25.73 2.91
N ALA A 153 -7.53 -26.61 3.05
CA ALA A 153 -8.32 -26.74 4.28
C ALA A 153 -7.46 -27.14 5.48
N GLU A 154 -6.57 -28.11 5.28
CA GLU A 154 -5.61 -28.55 6.30
C GLU A 154 -4.69 -27.41 6.72
N ALA A 155 -4.19 -26.63 5.77
CA ALA A 155 -3.37 -25.46 6.06
C ALA A 155 -4.15 -24.37 6.83
N VAL A 156 -5.42 -24.13 6.49
CA VAL A 156 -6.29 -23.19 7.22
C VAL A 156 -6.52 -23.66 8.65
N ALA A 157 -6.77 -24.96 8.85
CA ALA A 157 -6.94 -25.53 10.19
C ALA A 157 -5.66 -25.42 11.04
N TYR A 158 -4.49 -25.54 10.41
CA TYR A 158 -3.19 -25.51 11.09
C TYR A 158 -2.66 -24.08 11.33
N ALA A 159 -2.68 -23.20 10.31
CA ALA A 159 -2.04 -21.89 10.36
C ALA A 159 -3.03 -20.72 10.54
N GLY A 160 -4.32 -21.00 10.47
CA GLY A 160 -5.38 -19.99 10.50
C GLY A 160 -5.70 -19.38 9.12
N PRO A 161 -6.94 -18.87 8.96
CA PRO A 161 -7.43 -18.37 7.67
C PRO A 161 -6.65 -17.17 7.15
N ASP A 162 -6.29 -16.21 8.00
CA ASP A 162 -5.56 -14.99 7.62
C ASP A 162 -4.16 -15.29 7.09
N ALA A 163 -3.43 -16.21 7.75
CA ALA A 163 -2.08 -16.57 7.34
C ALA A 163 -2.10 -17.27 5.97
N VAL A 164 -3.03 -18.20 5.75
CA VAL A 164 -3.21 -18.89 4.48
C VAL A 164 -3.67 -17.91 3.40
N ARG A 165 -4.62 -17.03 3.71
CA ARG A 165 -5.10 -16.01 2.77
C ARG A 165 -3.98 -15.08 2.32
N TYR A 166 -3.15 -14.60 3.25
CA TYR A 166 -2.00 -13.75 2.90
C TYR A 166 -0.98 -14.51 2.05
N ALA A 167 -0.68 -15.75 2.39
CA ALA A 167 0.26 -16.59 1.63
C ALA A 167 -0.23 -16.83 0.19
N LEU A 168 -1.53 -17.11 0.01
CA LEU A 168 -2.17 -17.21 -1.30
C LEU A 168 -2.15 -15.89 -2.07
N ALA A 169 -2.49 -14.78 -1.41
CA ALA A 169 -2.47 -13.45 -2.01
C ALA A 169 -1.07 -13.07 -2.52
N ARG A 170 -0.02 -13.45 -1.80
CA ARG A 170 1.38 -13.15 -2.14
C ARG A 170 1.98 -14.14 -3.16
N MET A 171 1.33 -15.27 -3.41
CA MET A 171 1.84 -16.27 -4.34
C MET A 171 1.71 -15.78 -5.80
N PRO A 172 2.83 -15.65 -6.56
CA PRO A 172 2.76 -15.25 -7.96
C PRO A 172 2.11 -16.33 -8.83
N PRO A 173 1.68 -16.00 -10.05
CA PRO A 173 1.21 -17.00 -11.01
C PRO A 173 2.27 -18.10 -11.23
N GLY A 174 1.85 -19.37 -11.13
CA GLY A 174 2.77 -20.52 -11.26
C GLY A 174 3.70 -20.72 -10.05
N GLY A 175 3.53 -19.92 -8.98
CA GLY A 175 4.33 -20.04 -7.78
C GLY A 175 4.13 -21.37 -7.06
N ARG A 176 5.16 -21.76 -6.29
CA ARG A 176 5.11 -23.00 -5.48
C ARG A 176 4.13 -22.82 -4.33
N ALA A 177 3.40 -23.89 -3.99
CA ALA A 177 2.53 -23.92 -2.82
C ALA A 177 3.32 -23.63 -1.54
N PRO A 178 2.82 -22.77 -0.64
CA PRO A 178 3.49 -22.49 0.62
C PRO A 178 3.36 -23.71 1.56
N GLU A 179 4.38 -23.91 2.37
CA GLU A 179 4.34 -24.93 3.41
C GLU A 179 3.56 -24.43 4.63
N ALA A 180 2.55 -25.17 5.08
CA ALA A 180 1.70 -24.78 6.21
C ALA A 180 2.53 -24.48 7.48
N ALA A 181 3.57 -25.28 7.75
CA ALA A 181 4.48 -25.07 8.88
C ALA A 181 5.29 -23.74 8.78
N VAL A 182 5.54 -23.24 7.58
CA VAL A 182 6.23 -21.96 7.37
C VAL A 182 5.28 -20.78 7.58
N ILE A 183 4.07 -20.85 7.01
CA ILE A 183 3.09 -19.77 7.13
C ILE A 183 2.46 -19.66 8.52
N ALA A 184 2.54 -20.71 9.34
CA ALA A 184 2.10 -20.70 10.74
C ALA A 184 3.10 -20.04 11.70
N ARG A 185 4.34 -19.80 11.28
CA ARG A 185 5.37 -19.26 12.18
C ARG A 185 5.10 -17.81 12.58
N HIS A 186 5.15 -17.53 13.87
CA HIS A 186 5.06 -16.19 14.44
C HIS A 186 6.43 -15.51 14.53
N VAL A 187 7.06 -15.31 13.39
CA VAL A 187 8.38 -14.67 13.24
C VAL A 187 8.34 -13.59 12.16
N LEU A 188 9.14 -12.56 12.29
CA LEU A 188 9.18 -11.44 11.33
C LEU A 188 9.62 -11.87 9.92
N ALA A 189 10.34 -12.98 9.80
CA ALA A 189 10.67 -13.56 8.50
C ALA A 189 9.45 -14.14 7.76
N ASN A 190 8.33 -14.39 8.46
CA ASN A 190 7.06 -14.76 7.85
C ASN A 190 6.25 -13.51 7.52
N PRO A 191 6.06 -13.15 6.23
CA PRO A 191 5.36 -11.92 5.86
C PRO A 191 3.89 -11.88 6.32
N ALA A 192 3.21 -13.02 6.40
CA ALA A 192 1.84 -13.10 6.92
C ALA A 192 1.74 -12.64 8.38
N TYR A 193 2.75 -13.00 9.19
CA TYR A 193 2.86 -12.54 10.56
C TYR A 193 3.38 -11.09 10.61
N ALA A 194 4.43 -10.77 9.86
CA ALA A 194 5.12 -9.47 9.91
C ALA A 194 4.18 -8.30 9.61
N VAL A 195 3.26 -8.42 8.63
CA VAL A 195 2.31 -7.34 8.29
C VAL A 195 1.32 -7.08 9.43
N ARG A 196 0.78 -8.14 10.05
CA ARG A 196 -0.11 -8.01 11.20
C ARG A 196 0.64 -7.49 12.44
N TYR A 197 1.87 -7.94 12.65
CA TYR A 197 2.73 -7.45 13.72
C TYR A 197 3.07 -5.97 13.56
N ALA A 198 3.38 -5.49 12.35
CA ALA A 198 3.63 -4.08 12.09
C ALA A 198 2.43 -3.20 12.46
N HIS A 199 1.22 -3.63 12.11
CA HIS A 199 -0.01 -2.95 12.53
C HIS A 199 -0.16 -2.93 14.06
N ALA A 200 0.02 -4.08 14.72
CA ALA A 200 -0.08 -4.19 16.17
C ALA A 200 1.01 -3.37 16.90
N ALA A 201 2.22 -3.28 16.36
CA ALA A 201 3.32 -2.48 16.89
C ALA A 201 3.00 -0.98 16.83
N ALA A 202 2.51 -0.49 15.68
CA ALA A 202 2.07 0.90 15.54
C ALA A 202 0.90 1.23 16.48
N ALA A 203 -0.08 0.31 16.60
CA ALA A 203 -1.18 0.44 17.56
C ALA A 203 -0.69 0.43 19.03
N ALA A 204 0.38 -0.32 19.34
CA ALA A 204 0.96 -0.36 20.69
C ALA A 204 1.58 1.00 21.07
N VAL A 205 2.30 1.66 20.17
CA VAL A 205 2.85 3.00 20.41
C VAL A 205 1.74 3.97 20.83
N LEU A 206 0.63 3.97 20.08
CA LEU A 206 -0.52 4.85 20.40
C LEU A 206 -1.17 4.50 21.75
N ARG A 207 -1.33 3.21 22.05
CA ARG A 207 -1.91 2.76 23.33
C ARG A 207 -1.03 3.16 24.52
N TRP A 208 0.27 2.97 24.41
CA TRP A 208 1.21 3.34 25.47
C TRP A 208 1.26 4.84 25.71
N ALA A 209 1.29 5.63 24.61
CA ALA A 209 1.22 7.07 24.72
C ALA A 209 -0.09 7.52 25.40
N ALA A 210 -1.22 6.97 24.99
CA ALA A 210 -2.52 7.27 25.60
C ALA A 210 -2.58 6.88 27.10
N ALA A 211 -1.98 5.75 27.49
CA ALA A 211 -1.88 5.34 28.90
C ALA A 211 -1.06 6.32 29.77
N LEU A 212 -0.14 7.05 29.15
CA LEU A 212 0.65 8.13 29.79
C LEU A 212 0.01 9.53 29.61
N GLY A 213 -1.23 9.60 29.13
CA GLY A 213 -1.94 10.85 28.91
C GLY A 213 -1.51 11.63 27.65
N THR A 214 -0.61 11.06 26.83
CA THR A 214 -0.11 11.71 25.61
C THR A 214 -0.96 11.29 24.41
N ARG A 215 -1.41 12.28 23.62
CA ARG A 215 -2.20 12.07 22.40
C ARG A 215 -1.64 12.92 21.26
N PRO A 216 -1.83 12.51 19.99
CA PRO A 216 -1.51 13.38 18.87
C PRO A 216 -2.28 14.70 19.01
N ALA A 217 -1.55 15.82 19.03
CA ALA A 217 -2.10 17.18 19.05
C ALA A 217 -1.40 17.95 17.93
N GLY A 218 -1.48 19.14 17.67
CA GLY A 218 -0.72 19.94 16.71
C GLY A 218 0.18 19.15 15.72
N PHE A 219 0.71 19.80 14.72
CA PHE A 219 1.60 19.16 13.76
C PHE A 219 2.58 20.13 13.11
N THR A 220 3.85 19.86 13.25
CA THR A 220 4.94 20.63 12.65
C THR A 220 5.72 19.74 11.67
N PRO A 221 5.49 19.83 10.36
CA PRO A 221 6.06 18.91 9.35
C PRO A 221 7.57 18.70 9.47
N ARG A 222 8.34 19.76 9.78
CA ARG A 222 9.81 19.73 9.89
C ARG A 222 10.36 18.81 10.99
N LEU A 223 9.53 18.40 11.94
CA LEU A 223 9.94 17.52 13.04
C LEU A 223 9.95 16.04 12.66
N LEU A 224 9.40 15.65 11.51
CA LEU A 224 9.56 14.33 10.90
C LEU A 224 10.71 14.37 9.89
N ALA A 225 11.94 14.25 10.33
CA ALA A 225 13.14 14.46 9.51
C ALA A 225 14.12 13.28 9.54
N GLU A 226 13.90 12.28 10.40
CA GLU A 226 14.77 11.11 10.45
C GLU A 226 14.63 10.28 9.15
N PRO A 227 15.72 9.71 8.63
CA PRO A 227 15.68 8.94 7.39
C PRO A 227 14.62 7.82 7.39
N GLY A 228 14.45 7.12 8.51
CA GLY A 228 13.42 6.08 8.67
C GLY A 228 11.99 6.64 8.60
N GLU A 229 11.75 7.82 9.19
CA GLU A 229 10.45 8.50 9.14
C GLU A 229 10.10 8.91 7.70
N LEU A 230 11.07 9.46 6.98
CA LEU A 230 10.88 9.86 5.58
C LEU A 230 10.67 8.64 4.67
N ALA A 231 11.40 7.55 4.90
CA ALA A 231 11.25 6.31 4.14
C ALA A 231 9.89 5.65 4.38
N LEU A 232 9.36 5.71 5.61
CA LEU A 232 8.01 5.22 5.93
C LEU A 232 6.92 6.10 5.28
N LEU A 233 7.06 7.41 5.34
CA LEU A 233 6.15 8.35 4.68
C LEU A 233 6.15 8.17 3.16
N ASP A 234 7.33 7.95 2.57
CA ASP A 234 7.44 7.64 1.14
C ASP A 234 6.70 6.34 0.81
N ALA A 235 6.95 5.26 1.56
CA ALA A 235 6.24 4.00 1.38
C ALA A 235 4.72 4.19 1.46
N LEU A 236 4.22 4.89 2.48
CA LEU A 236 2.79 5.21 2.64
C LEU A 236 2.22 6.03 1.47
N SER A 237 3.02 6.89 0.84
CA SER A 237 2.59 7.71 -0.29
C SER A 237 2.16 6.89 -1.51
N TRP A 238 2.73 5.69 -1.63
CA TRP A 238 2.49 4.77 -2.75
C TRP A 238 1.24 3.91 -2.61
N LEU A 239 0.61 3.86 -1.43
CA LEU A 239 -0.47 2.92 -1.14
C LEU A 239 -1.60 2.94 -2.21
N PRO A 240 -2.21 4.09 -2.59
CA PRO A 240 -3.26 4.08 -3.60
C PRO A 240 -2.77 3.69 -5.00
N GLU A 241 -1.53 4.06 -5.36
CA GLU A 241 -0.98 3.71 -6.66
C GLU A 241 -0.66 2.21 -6.75
N ARG A 242 -0.17 1.60 -5.66
CA ARG A 242 0.07 0.15 -5.61
C ARG A 242 -1.23 -0.65 -5.73
N VAL A 243 -2.32 -0.16 -5.12
CA VAL A 243 -3.66 -0.71 -5.31
C VAL A 243 -4.06 -0.66 -6.78
N ALA A 244 -3.97 0.51 -7.41
CA ALA A 244 -4.38 0.71 -8.80
C ALA A 244 -3.52 -0.09 -9.79
N VAL A 245 -2.21 -0.16 -9.59
CA VAL A 245 -1.30 -0.92 -10.45
C VAL A 245 -1.57 -2.42 -10.34
N ALA A 246 -1.73 -2.94 -9.12
CA ALA A 246 -2.02 -4.35 -8.91
C ALA A 246 -3.36 -4.76 -9.53
N ALA A 247 -4.39 -3.93 -9.39
CA ALA A 247 -5.69 -4.12 -10.03
C ALA A 247 -5.58 -4.14 -11.56
N ARG A 248 -4.91 -3.12 -12.14
CA ARG A 248 -4.74 -2.96 -13.58
C ARG A 248 -4.03 -4.14 -14.23
N ARG A 249 -3.07 -4.73 -13.51
CA ARG A 249 -2.27 -5.87 -13.97
C ARG A 249 -2.90 -7.24 -13.65
N GLY A 250 -3.95 -7.29 -12.83
CA GLY A 250 -4.46 -8.55 -12.29
C GLY A 250 -3.43 -9.27 -11.40
N ARG A 251 -2.59 -8.50 -10.69
CA ARG A 251 -1.45 -9.00 -9.90
C ARG A 251 -1.56 -8.59 -8.42
N PRO A 252 -2.54 -9.14 -7.68
CA PRO A 252 -2.68 -8.85 -6.25
C PRO A 252 -1.45 -9.27 -5.42
N ASP A 253 -0.63 -10.18 -5.93
CA ASP A 253 0.65 -10.57 -5.33
C ASP A 253 1.66 -9.43 -5.26
N GLU A 254 1.65 -8.50 -6.23
CA GLU A 254 2.46 -7.29 -6.19
C GLU A 254 2.02 -6.36 -5.04
N PHE A 255 0.70 -6.27 -4.78
CA PHE A 255 0.17 -5.49 -3.67
C PHE A 255 0.48 -6.12 -2.31
N ALA A 256 0.32 -7.44 -2.18
CA ALA A 256 0.72 -8.16 -0.96
C ALA A 256 2.24 -8.04 -0.70
N GLY A 257 3.06 -8.06 -1.76
CA GLY A 257 4.50 -7.78 -1.67
C GLY A 257 4.79 -6.37 -1.13
N TYR A 258 4.11 -5.36 -1.67
CA TYR A 258 4.23 -3.99 -1.17
C TYR A 258 3.82 -3.84 0.30
N LEU A 259 2.76 -4.53 0.75
CA LEU A 259 2.38 -4.50 2.17
C LEU A 259 3.46 -5.10 3.07
N ALA A 260 4.19 -6.13 2.62
CA ALA A 260 5.34 -6.65 3.36
C ALA A 260 6.48 -5.63 3.47
N GLU A 261 6.75 -4.87 2.40
CA GLU A 261 7.73 -3.78 2.42
C GLU A 261 7.30 -2.64 3.36
N LEU A 262 6.03 -2.23 3.31
CA LEU A 262 5.47 -1.23 4.21
C LEU A 262 5.55 -1.68 5.67
N ALA A 263 5.29 -2.96 5.94
CA ALA A 263 5.41 -3.56 7.27
C ALA A 263 6.85 -3.52 7.77
N ALA A 264 7.82 -3.89 6.95
CA ALA A 264 9.24 -3.82 7.32
C ALA A 264 9.65 -2.39 7.69
N ARG A 265 9.31 -1.39 6.85
CA ARG A 265 9.55 0.02 7.14
C ARG A 265 8.89 0.48 8.45
N THR A 266 7.66 0.03 8.70
CA THR A 266 6.94 0.34 9.95
C THR A 266 7.66 -0.25 11.16
N ILE A 267 8.05 -1.53 11.11
CA ILE A 267 8.76 -2.22 12.19
C ILE A 267 10.08 -1.52 12.48
N ASP A 268 10.87 -1.23 11.44
CA ASP A 268 12.16 -0.55 11.56
C ASP A 268 11.99 0.81 12.24
N THR A 269 11.02 1.62 11.78
CA THR A 269 10.76 2.96 12.34
C THR A 269 10.28 2.88 13.79
N MET A 270 9.30 2.01 14.10
CA MET A 270 8.76 1.87 15.46
C MET A 270 9.77 1.27 16.45
N SER A 271 10.82 0.63 15.95
CA SER A 271 11.90 0.05 16.77
C SER A 271 13.00 1.05 17.14
N THR A 272 13.00 2.26 16.59
CA THR A 272 14.00 3.28 16.89
C THR A 272 13.80 3.86 18.30
N SER A 273 14.87 4.44 18.85
CA SER A 273 14.82 5.09 20.19
C SER A 273 13.77 6.21 20.25
N SER A 274 13.55 6.89 19.13
CA SER A 274 12.59 8.01 19.01
C SER A 274 11.14 7.57 19.21
N PHE A 275 10.82 6.29 18.97
CA PHE A 275 9.49 5.71 19.17
C PHE A 275 9.39 4.85 20.43
N ARG A 276 10.51 4.40 21.00
CA ARG A 276 10.54 3.57 22.22
C ARG A 276 10.52 4.37 23.52
N LYS A 277 10.96 5.63 23.50
CA LYS A 277 10.90 6.54 24.64
C LYS A 277 9.53 7.25 24.67
N ILE A 278 8.50 6.51 25.00
CA ILE A 278 7.11 6.99 24.94
C ILE A 278 6.87 8.29 25.75
N PRO A 279 7.44 8.50 26.95
CA PRO A 279 7.23 9.77 27.68
C PRO A 279 7.66 11.01 26.87
N ASP A 280 8.68 10.86 26.03
CA ASP A 280 9.27 11.96 25.26
C ASP A 280 8.87 11.93 23.76
N ILE A 281 7.91 11.09 23.39
CA ILE A 281 7.50 10.97 22.00
C ILE A 281 6.78 12.22 21.51
N SER A 282 7.22 12.76 20.36
CA SER A 282 6.57 13.94 19.80
C SER A 282 5.20 13.63 19.20
N SER A 283 4.34 14.66 19.12
CA SER A 283 3.02 14.56 18.49
C SER A 283 3.12 14.09 17.03
N GLU A 284 4.14 14.56 16.31
CA GLU A 284 4.36 14.20 14.89
C GLU A 284 4.64 12.71 14.72
N ARG A 285 5.40 12.11 15.65
CA ARG A 285 5.69 10.67 15.65
C ARG A 285 4.46 9.84 16.00
N LEU A 286 3.61 10.35 16.90
CA LEU A 286 2.31 9.72 17.15
C LEU A 286 1.40 9.76 15.91
N TRP A 287 1.35 10.88 15.20
CA TRP A 287 0.66 10.96 13.93
C TRP A 287 1.24 10.00 12.88
N LEU A 288 2.56 9.84 12.81
CA LEU A 288 3.20 8.90 11.91
C LEU A 288 2.88 7.44 12.28
N ALA A 289 2.87 7.11 13.57
CA ALA A 289 2.44 5.78 14.04
C ALA A 289 0.98 5.49 13.66
N ASP A 290 0.09 6.49 13.82
CA ASP A 290 -1.32 6.35 13.43
C ASP A 290 -1.48 6.22 11.91
N ALA A 291 -0.69 6.95 11.12
CA ALA A 291 -0.68 6.81 9.66
C ALA A 291 -0.23 5.40 9.22
N ALA A 292 0.82 4.86 9.84
CA ALA A 292 1.29 3.51 9.55
C ALA A 292 0.24 2.46 9.93
N ARG A 293 -0.36 2.57 11.13
CA ARG A 293 -1.45 1.72 11.58
C ARG A 293 -2.63 1.75 10.60
N THR A 294 -3.07 2.96 10.23
CA THR A 294 -4.23 3.14 9.34
C THR A 294 -3.95 2.63 7.93
N GLY A 295 -2.77 2.92 7.36
CA GLY A 295 -2.38 2.43 6.03
C GLY A 295 -2.26 0.91 5.98
N LEU A 296 -1.69 0.28 7.02
CA LEU A 296 -1.62 -1.18 7.12
C LEU A 296 -3.01 -1.80 7.30
N ALA A 297 -3.89 -1.19 8.11
CA ALA A 297 -5.26 -1.66 8.27
C ALA A 297 -6.04 -1.59 6.95
N ALA A 298 -5.92 -0.49 6.20
CA ALA A 298 -6.53 -0.34 4.88
C ALA A 298 -6.01 -1.42 3.91
N GLY A 299 -4.70 -1.63 3.87
CA GLY A 299 -4.09 -2.65 3.01
C GLY A 299 -4.49 -4.08 3.38
N LEU A 300 -4.48 -4.44 4.66
CA LEU A 300 -4.95 -5.75 5.13
C LEU A 300 -6.43 -5.95 4.83
N GLY A 301 -7.27 -4.93 5.05
CA GLY A 301 -8.69 -4.97 4.73
C GLY A 301 -8.96 -5.22 3.24
N LEU A 302 -8.17 -4.62 2.34
CA LEU A 302 -8.24 -4.90 0.89
C LEU A 302 -7.89 -6.34 0.55
N LEU A 303 -7.00 -6.98 1.30
CA LEU A 303 -6.74 -8.41 1.18
C LEU A 303 -7.77 -9.30 1.91
N GLY A 304 -8.72 -8.70 2.65
CA GLY A 304 -9.70 -9.43 3.47
C GLY A 304 -9.06 -10.12 4.67
N ILE A 305 -8.09 -9.49 5.30
CA ILE A 305 -7.32 -9.98 6.43
C ILE A 305 -7.51 -9.03 7.59
N ASP A 306 -7.67 -9.56 8.80
CA ASP A 306 -7.83 -8.75 9.99
C ASP A 306 -6.55 -8.00 10.37
N ALA A 307 -6.75 -6.74 10.81
CA ALA A 307 -5.71 -5.86 11.33
C ALA A 307 -5.80 -5.80 12.87
N PRO A 308 -5.25 -6.78 13.60
CA PRO A 308 -5.40 -6.85 15.06
C PRO A 308 -4.57 -5.76 15.74
N ALA A 309 -5.15 -5.11 16.75
CA ALA A 309 -4.43 -4.14 17.56
C ALA A 309 -3.45 -4.79 18.55
N ARG A 310 -3.56 -6.12 18.77
CA ARG A 310 -2.67 -6.95 19.59
C ARG A 310 -2.50 -8.31 18.91
N LEU A 311 -1.32 -8.88 19.01
CA LEU A 311 -0.97 -10.24 18.60
C LEU A 311 -0.53 -11.05 19.80
#